data_d6319ac658c671c1a2739eee26184390
#
_entry.id   d6319ac658c671c1a2739eee26184390
#
_cell.length_a   1.000
_cell.length_b   1.000
_cell.length_c   1.000
_cell.angle_alpha   90.00
_cell.angle_beta   90.00
_cell.angle_gamma   90.00
#
_symmetry.space_group_name_H-M   'P 1'
#
loop_
_entity.id
_entity.type
_entity.pdbx_description
1 polymer ?
#
loop_
_entity_poly.entity_id
_entity_poly.type
_entity_poly.pdbx_seq_one_letter_code
_entity_poly.pdbx_strand_id
1 'polypeptide(L)'
;IIFICFCEDKGLLPNDLLHEAIKRGKDSFSPSDTPVWNQIRGVFRAIDEGNPNHNINAYNGGLFEYDEILDDLVIEDDFFEAVYDISDYDFDSDVDVNILGHIFEQSITDIEKLKSDIQENEFDKNESRRKKEGIYYTPRYITSYIVENAVGGYLEDVKEELGYYDLPDIEEAESGSWKTRYTNQHLDFYNEYEDKLKNINILDPACGSGAFLNQAFDYLLNEHQWLNKQRDLLKSGQSSIFALETVQRNILKN
;
A
#
# COMPACT_ATOMS: atom_id res chain seq x y z
N ILE A 1 9.46 13.00 9.58
CA ILE A 1 8.91 12.65 10.88
C ILE A 1 7.61 11.84 10.71
N ILE A 2 6.51 12.40 10.18
CA ILE A 2 5.21 11.71 10.00
C ILE A 2 5.38 10.34 9.33
N PHE A 3 6.23 10.24 8.31
CA PHE A 3 6.52 8.97 7.65
C PHE A 3 7.19 7.96 8.59
N ILE A 4 8.06 8.40 9.49
CA ILE A 4 8.69 7.53 10.49
C ILE A 4 7.63 6.99 11.46
N CYS A 5 6.79 7.86 12.03
CA CYS A 5 5.71 7.44 12.94
C CYS A 5 4.78 6.43 12.26
N PHE A 6 4.39 6.69 11.01
CA PHE A 6 3.59 5.74 10.22
C PHE A 6 4.28 4.38 10.05
N CYS A 7 5.59 4.38 9.75
CA CYS A 7 6.35 3.14 9.59
C CYS A 7 6.56 2.38 10.90
N GLU A 8 6.69 3.08 12.03
CA GLU A 8 6.75 2.47 13.37
C GLU A 8 5.46 1.72 13.66
N ASP A 9 4.32 2.35 13.52
CA ASP A 9 3.01 1.76 13.81
C ASP A 9 2.64 0.62 12.85
N LYS A 10 3.12 0.68 11.61
CA LYS A 10 3.00 -0.44 10.65
C LYS A 10 4.00 -1.56 10.86
N GLY A 11 4.88 -1.47 11.87
CA GLY A 11 5.90 -2.47 12.16
C GLY A 11 6.99 -2.58 11.09
N LEU A 12 7.15 -1.55 10.25
CA LEU A 12 8.22 -1.45 9.25
C LEU A 12 9.52 -0.92 9.86
N LEU A 13 9.41 -0.14 10.92
CA LEU A 13 10.50 0.33 11.77
C LEU A 13 10.29 -0.15 13.20
N PRO A 14 11.34 -0.17 14.02
CA PRO A 14 11.20 -0.43 15.46
C PRO A 14 10.30 0.60 16.12
N ASN A 15 9.45 0.16 17.05
CA ASN A 15 8.57 1.03 17.80
C ASN A 15 9.40 2.03 18.65
N ASP A 16 8.85 3.20 18.90
CA ASP A 16 9.43 4.26 19.73
C ASP A 16 10.79 4.78 19.25
N LEU A 17 11.18 4.54 18.00
CA LEU A 17 12.49 4.95 17.45
C LEU A 17 12.68 6.46 17.52
N LEU A 18 11.62 7.21 17.13
CA LEU A 18 11.65 8.67 17.19
C LEU A 18 11.70 9.19 18.63
N HIS A 19 10.88 8.64 19.53
CA HIS A 19 10.88 8.96 20.95
C HIS A 19 12.25 8.70 21.58
N GLU A 20 12.84 7.55 21.27
CA GLU A 20 14.15 7.16 21.79
C GLU A 20 15.25 8.12 21.28
N ALA A 21 15.20 8.53 20.01
CA ALA A 21 16.14 9.48 19.44
C ALA A 21 16.06 10.86 20.14
N ILE A 22 14.84 11.38 20.32
CA ILE A 22 14.61 12.65 21.01
C ILE A 22 15.11 12.57 22.46
N LYS A 23 14.78 11.50 23.17
CA LYS A 23 15.23 11.28 24.56
C LYS A 23 16.74 11.22 24.67
N ARG A 24 17.39 10.43 23.79
CA ARG A 24 18.87 10.33 23.76
C ARG A 24 19.53 11.68 23.46
N GLY A 25 18.93 12.50 22.61
CA GLY A 25 19.41 13.87 22.36
C GLY A 25 19.32 14.72 23.62
N LYS A 26 18.17 14.76 24.29
CA LYS A 26 17.93 15.52 25.52
C LYS A 26 18.86 15.07 26.66
N ASP A 27 19.13 13.78 26.76
CA ASP A 27 20.01 13.19 27.80
C ASP A 27 21.50 13.21 27.40
N SER A 28 21.87 13.81 26.27
CA SER A 28 23.21 13.77 25.72
C SER A 28 24.18 14.68 26.50
N PHE A 29 25.36 14.15 26.77
CA PHE A 29 26.50 14.95 27.25
C PHE A 29 27.31 15.62 26.13
N SER A 30 26.77 15.58 24.89
CA SER A 30 27.41 16.23 23.75
C SER A 30 27.49 17.75 23.95
N PRO A 31 28.61 18.41 23.62
CA PRO A 31 28.71 19.87 23.64
C PRO A 31 27.98 20.55 22.48
N SER A 32 27.24 19.78 21.67
CA SER A 32 26.43 20.30 20.56
C SER A 32 25.27 21.16 21.07
N ASP A 33 25.01 22.28 20.40
CA ASP A 33 23.85 23.13 20.66
C ASP A 33 22.54 22.52 20.20
N THR A 34 22.59 21.45 19.39
CA THR A 34 21.43 20.75 18.81
C THR A 34 21.57 19.23 18.92
N PRO A 35 21.66 18.68 20.14
CA PRO A 35 21.89 17.25 20.33
C PRO A 35 20.70 16.39 19.86
N VAL A 36 19.45 16.87 19.97
CA VAL A 36 18.25 16.16 19.48
C VAL A 36 18.29 16.07 17.96
N TRP A 37 18.53 17.17 17.28
CA TRP A 37 18.65 17.18 15.81
C TRP A 37 19.72 16.21 15.31
N ASN A 38 20.85 16.11 15.99
CA ASN A 38 21.89 15.15 15.64
C ASN A 38 21.44 13.70 15.75
N GLN A 39 20.60 13.35 16.75
CA GLN A 39 20.00 12.01 16.86
C GLN A 39 18.99 11.74 15.74
N ILE A 40 18.14 12.72 15.43
CA ILE A 40 17.15 12.59 14.34
C ILE A 40 17.84 12.38 12.99
N ARG A 41 18.92 13.12 12.70
CA ARG A 41 19.72 12.86 11.49
C ARG A 41 20.34 11.46 11.49
N GLY A 42 20.75 10.98 12.67
CA GLY A 42 21.21 9.61 12.83
C GLY A 42 20.15 8.57 12.49
N VAL A 43 18.89 8.83 12.85
CA VAL A 43 17.74 7.99 12.46
C VAL A 43 17.53 8.02 10.94
N PHE A 44 17.57 9.19 10.30
CA PHE A 44 17.44 9.29 8.83
C PHE A 44 18.51 8.45 8.12
N ARG A 45 19.76 8.52 8.56
CA ARG A 45 20.86 7.69 8.05
C ARG A 45 20.62 6.20 8.27
N ALA A 46 20.16 5.85 9.48
CA ALA A 46 19.87 4.46 9.80
C ALA A 46 18.75 3.89 8.93
N ILE A 47 17.78 4.71 8.53
CA ILE A 47 16.70 4.29 7.63
C ILE A 47 17.22 4.15 6.19
N ASP A 48 18.01 5.08 5.70
CA ASP A 48 18.56 5.05 4.34
C ASP A 48 19.55 3.90 4.14
N GLU A 49 20.56 3.80 4.99
CA GLU A 49 21.67 2.86 4.86
C GLU A 49 21.42 1.51 5.55
N GLY A 50 20.44 1.46 6.45
CA GLY A 50 20.20 0.34 7.35
C GLY A 50 21.05 0.39 8.62
N ASN A 51 20.50 -0.17 9.71
CA ASN A 51 21.22 -0.32 10.98
C ASN A 51 20.85 -1.64 11.66
N PRO A 52 21.61 -2.72 11.44
CA PRO A 52 21.35 -4.02 12.04
C PRO A 52 21.33 -4.02 13.57
N ASN A 53 22.11 -3.12 14.22
CA ASN A 53 22.14 -3.05 15.66
C ASN A 53 20.84 -2.52 16.27
N HIS A 54 20.03 -1.81 15.46
CA HIS A 54 18.74 -1.29 15.84
C HIS A 54 17.59 -1.98 15.10
N ASN A 55 17.86 -3.09 14.40
CA ASN A 55 16.86 -3.83 13.63
C ASN A 55 16.20 -3.01 12.50
N ILE A 56 16.95 -2.09 11.90
CA ILE A 56 16.49 -1.24 10.81
C ILE A 56 17.07 -1.78 9.51
N ASN A 57 16.18 -2.14 8.57
CA ASN A 57 16.56 -2.49 7.21
C ASN A 57 16.86 -1.22 6.40
N ALA A 58 17.69 -1.32 5.38
CA ALA A 58 17.93 -0.22 4.45
C ALA A 58 16.70 0.03 3.57
N TYR A 59 16.23 1.27 3.55
CA TYR A 59 15.11 1.71 2.71
C TYR A 59 15.63 2.74 1.70
N ASN A 60 16.23 2.27 0.63
CA ASN A 60 16.84 3.09 -0.41
C ASN A 60 15.77 3.74 -1.31
N GLY A 61 14.98 4.65 -0.75
CA GLY A 61 13.91 5.37 -1.44
C GLY A 61 14.19 6.85 -1.72
N GLY A 62 15.41 7.34 -1.40
CA GLY A 62 15.80 8.75 -1.61
C GLY A 62 15.17 9.75 -0.64
N LEU A 63 14.19 9.36 0.18
CA LEU A 63 13.54 10.28 1.13
C LEU A 63 14.46 10.68 2.30
N PHE A 64 15.35 9.78 2.71
CA PHE A 64 16.28 9.97 3.82
C PHE A 64 17.75 10.02 3.36
N GLU A 65 17.96 10.08 2.03
CA GLU A 65 19.27 10.26 1.43
C GLU A 65 19.93 11.56 1.92
N TYR A 66 21.26 11.56 1.94
CA TYR A 66 22.03 12.75 2.35
C TYR A 66 21.71 13.94 1.43
N ASP A 67 21.28 15.02 2.04
CA ASP A 67 21.12 16.31 1.38
C ASP A 67 21.99 17.36 2.10
N GLU A 68 22.95 17.92 1.36
CA GLU A 68 23.93 18.88 1.92
C GLU A 68 23.23 20.08 2.59
N ILE A 69 22.11 20.54 2.05
CA ILE A 69 21.39 21.68 2.62
C ILE A 69 20.64 21.28 3.89
N LEU A 70 19.92 20.15 3.84
CA LEU A 70 19.11 19.69 4.97
C LEU A 70 19.99 19.24 6.14
N ASP A 71 21.07 18.53 5.85
CA ASP A 71 21.98 18.00 6.89
C ASP A 71 22.83 19.09 7.54
N ASP A 72 23.05 20.22 6.85
CA ASP A 72 23.73 21.40 7.42
C ASP A 72 22.79 22.35 8.17
N LEU A 73 21.47 22.12 8.13
CA LEU A 73 20.54 22.92 8.92
C LEU A 73 20.81 22.76 10.42
N VAL A 74 20.69 23.86 11.13
CA VAL A 74 20.67 23.91 12.59
C VAL A 74 19.22 24.07 13.02
N ILE A 75 18.65 22.99 13.56
CA ILE A 75 17.27 22.99 14.07
C ILE A 75 17.34 22.93 15.59
N GLU A 76 16.74 23.93 16.24
CA GLU A 76 16.69 24.04 17.69
C GLU A 76 15.89 22.89 18.32
N ASP A 77 16.32 22.43 19.49
CA ASP A 77 15.73 21.28 20.18
C ASP A 77 14.26 21.53 20.56
N ASP A 78 13.85 22.78 20.83
CA ASP A 78 12.46 23.14 21.15
C ASP A 78 11.46 22.79 20.04
N PHE A 79 11.90 22.78 18.77
CA PHE A 79 11.09 22.32 17.66
C PHE A 79 10.62 20.87 17.85
N PHE A 80 11.46 20.02 18.44
CA PHE A 80 11.18 18.60 18.60
C PHE A 80 10.23 18.29 19.77
N GLU A 81 9.86 19.27 20.59
CA GLU A 81 8.78 19.09 21.58
C GLU A 81 7.43 18.97 20.90
N ALA A 82 7.15 19.83 19.91
CA ALA A 82 5.94 19.71 19.11
C ALA A 82 5.92 18.44 18.22
N VAL A 83 7.07 18.00 17.76
CA VAL A 83 7.23 16.75 17.02
C VAL A 83 6.97 15.51 17.89
N TYR A 84 7.35 15.60 19.18
CA TYR A 84 7.11 14.53 20.14
C TYR A 84 5.61 14.25 20.32
N ASP A 85 4.78 15.30 20.40
CA ASP A 85 3.33 15.16 20.52
C ASP A 85 2.71 14.49 19.27
N ILE A 86 3.31 14.67 18.08
CA ILE A 86 2.82 14.03 16.84
C ILE A 86 3.00 12.51 16.91
N SER A 87 4.07 12.02 17.53
CA SER A 87 4.35 10.59 17.62
C SER A 87 3.46 9.83 18.61
N ASP A 88 2.63 10.54 19.40
CA ASP A 88 1.62 9.93 20.26
C ASP A 88 0.32 9.54 19.52
N TYR A 89 0.15 9.97 18.26
CA TYR A 89 -1.01 9.56 17.44
C TYR A 89 -0.82 8.13 16.94
N ASP A 90 -1.90 7.37 16.91
CA ASP A 90 -1.94 6.03 16.31
C ASP A 90 -2.09 6.12 14.78
N PHE A 91 -0.97 6.01 14.09
CA PHE A 91 -0.92 6.06 12.62
C PHE A 91 -1.39 4.74 11.97
N ASP A 92 -1.63 3.67 12.73
CA ASP A 92 -2.19 2.44 12.19
C ASP A 92 -3.71 2.51 12.03
N SER A 93 -4.40 3.09 13.02
CA SER A 93 -5.86 3.20 13.03
C SER A 93 -6.38 4.56 12.54
N ASP A 94 -5.70 5.66 12.86
CA ASP A 94 -6.17 7.01 12.64
C ASP A 94 -5.68 7.63 11.32
N VAL A 95 -4.52 7.18 10.81
CA VAL A 95 -3.89 7.71 9.60
C VAL A 95 -3.62 6.58 8.59
N ASP A 96 -4.56 6.33 7.70
CA ASP A 96 -4.32 5.39 6.61
C ASP A 96 -3.39 6.00 5.52
N VAL A 97 -2.93 5.15 4.58
CA VAL A 97 -2.08 5.57 3.45
C VAL A 97 -2.72 6.69 2.63
N ASN A 98 -4.06 6.76 2.60
CA ASN A 98 -4.80 7.79 1.86
C ASN A 98 -4.65 9.16 2.55
N ILE A 99 -4.77 9.18 3.88
CA ILE A 99 -4.57 10.41 4.66
C ILE A 99 -3.13 10.88 4.55
N LEU A 100 -2.17 9.95 4.61
CA LEU A 100 -0.75 10.26 4.40
C LEU A 100 -0.51 10.87 3.01
N GLY A 101 -1.12 10.30 1.97
CA GLY A 101 -1.07 10.84 0.61
C GLY A 101 -1.63 12.28 0.52
N HIS A 102 -2.75 12.57 1.20
CA HIS A 102 -3.31 13.93 1.28
C HIS A 102 -2.41 14.90 2.04
N ILE A 103 -1.76 14.47 3.12
CA ILE A 103 -0.80 15.29 3.86
C ILE A 103 0.36 15.70 2.94
N PHE A 104 0.94 14.76 2.18
CA PHE A 104 2.00 15.06 1.23
C PHE A 104 1.54 16.00 0.11
N GLU A 105 0.36 15.76 -0.46
CA GLU A 105 -0.22 16.61 -1.49
C GLU A 105 -0.41 18.05 -0.97
N GLN A 106 -0.93 18.22 0.24
CA GLN A 106 -1.15 19.51 0.84
C GLN A 106 0.19 20.22 1.17
N SER A 107 1.18 19.49 1.68
CA SER A 107 2.48 20.03 2.06
C SER A 107 3.20 20.69 0.87
N ILE A 108 3.06 20.16 -0.35
CA ILE A 108 3.61 20.78 -1.57
C ILE A 108 3.06 22.18 -1.76
N THR A 109 1.73 22.35 -1.61
CA THR A 109 1.07 23.66 -1.74
C THR A 109 1.50 24.63 -0.64
N ASP A 110 1.63 24.14 0.59
CA ASP A 110 2.00 24.97 1.73
C ASP A 110 3.47 25.43 1.63
N ILE A 111 4.37 24.55 1.18
CA ILE A 111 5.78 24.89 0.91
C ILE A 111 5.89 25.95 -0.21
N GLU A 112 5.11 25.83 -1.28
CA GLU A 112 5.11 26.82 -2.36
C GLU A 112 4.60 28.18 -1.88
N LYS A 113 3.55 28.18 -1.06
CA LYS A 113 3.03 29.39 -0.46
C LYS A 113 4.07 30.06 0.44
N LEU A 114 4.73 29.29 1.32
CA LEU A 114 5.80 29.80 2.17
C LEU A 114 6.95 30.39 1.35
N LYS A 115 7.36 29.73 0.26
CA LYS A 115 8.41 30.27 -0.65
C LYS A 115 7.99 31.56 -1.30
N SER A 116 6.72 31.67 -1.72
CA SER A 116 6.17 32.90 -2.30
C SER A 116 6.14 34.03 -1.29
N ASP A 117 5.69 33.74 -0.05
CA ASP A 117 5.67 34.72 1.04
C ASP A 117 7.08 35.24 1.39
N ILE A 118 8.09 34.35 1.43
CA ILE A 118 9.50 34.71 1.68
C ILE A 118 10.06 35.57 0.55
N GLN A 119 9.65 35.32 -0.69
CA GLN A 119 10.11 36.07 -1.87
C GLN A 119 9.31 37.34 -2.12
N GLU A 120 8.35 37.67 -1.26
CA GLU A 120 7.43 38.81 -1.42
C GLU A 120 6.63 38.77 -2.75
N ASN A 121 6.38 37.56 -3.29
CA ASN A 121 5.62 37.39 -4.52
C ASN A 121 4.17 37.00 -4.19
N GLU A 122 3.23 37.38 -5.07
CA GLU A 122 1.85 36.89 -4.95
C GLU A 122 1.78 35.38 -5.28
N PHE A 123 1.19 34.58 -4.38
CA PHE A 123 0.94 33.16 -4.60
C PHE A 123 -0.31 32.95 -5.43
N ASP A 124 -0.17 32.56 -6.70
CA ASP A 124 -1.30 32.14 -7.53
C ASP A 124 -1.53 30.63 -7.42
N LYS A 125 -2.65 30.23 -6.75
CA LYS A 125 -3.10 28.85 -6.65
C LYS A 125 -3.26 28.15 -8.00
N ASN A 126 -3.50 28.88 -9.10
CA ASN A 126 -3.66 28.30 -10.43
C ASN A 126 -2.32 27.93 -11.07
N GLU A 127 -1.24 28.57 -10.63
CA GLU A 127 0.13 28.33 -11.08
C GLU A 127 0.89 27.34 -10.18
N SER A 128 0.28 26.85 -9.10
CA SER A 128 0.93 25.92 -8.19
C SER A 128 1.42 24.64 -8.91
N ARG A 129 2.57 24.11 -8.50
CA ARG A 129 3.14 22.84 -9.01
C ARG A 129 2.14 21.72 -8.95
N ARG A 130 1.37 21.63 -7.86
CA ARG A 130 0.29 20.68 -7.69
C ARG A 130 -0.67 20.63 -8.87
N LYS A 131 -1.09 21.82 -9.39
CA LYS A 131 -1.98 21.91 -10.55
C LYS A 131 -1.25 21.68 -11.87
N LYS A 132 -0.06 22.27 -12.03
CA LYS A 132 0.73 22.14 -13.26
C LYS A 132 1.23 20.72 -13.51
N GLU A 133 1.64 20.04 -12.46
CA GLU A 133 2.18 18.68 -12.53
C GLU A 133 1.12 17.60 -12.27
N GLY A 134 -0.13 17.99 -11.97
CA GLY A 134 -1.23 17.05 -11.74
C GLY A 134 -1.05 16.18 -10.48
N ILE A 135 -0.41 16.73 -9.46
CA ILE A 135 -0.15 16.01 -8.20
C ILE A 135 -1.44 15.98 -7.38
N TYR A 136 -2.21 14.92 -7.57
CA TYR A 136 -3.44 14.67 -6.82
C TYR A 136 -3.43 13.24 -6.29
N TYR A 137 -3.69 13.10 -5.03
CA TYR A 137 -3.94 11.78 -4.45
C TYR A 137 -5.35 11.32 -4.82
N THR A 138 -5.47 10.15 -5.43
CA THR A 138 -6.77 9.61 -5.82
C THR A 138 -7.41 8.86 -4.65
N PRO A 139 -8.60 9.26 -4.18
CA PRO A 139 -9.28 8.59 -3.08
C PRO A 139 -9.50 7.10 -3.31
N ARG A 140 -9.42 6.30 -2.24
CA ARG A 140 -9.50 4.84 -2.30
C ARG A 140 -10.74 4.32 -3.01
N TYR A 141 -11.91 4.93 -2.80
CA TYR A 141 -13.14 4.49 -3.45
C TYR A 141 -13.09 4.64 -4.99
N ILE A 142 -12.33 5.63 -5.50
CA ILE A 142 -12.12 5.81 -6.95
C ILE A 142 -11.13 4.77 -7.45
N THR A 143 -10.02 4.54 -6.76
CA THR A 143 -9.03 3.54 -7.17
C THR A 143 -9.62 2.14 -7.15
N SER A 144 -10.40 1.79 -6.12
CA SER A 144 -11.13 0.51 -6.05
C SER A 144 -12.09 0.36 -7.23
N TYR A 145 -12.93 1.37 -7.49
CA TYR A 145 -13.87 1.32 -8.60
C TYR A 145 -13.18 1.11 -9.96
N ILE A 146 -12.10 1.83 -10.22
CA ILE A 146 -11.35 1.72 -11.47
C ILE A 146 -10.69 0.34 -11.59
N VAL A 147 -10.06 -0.15 -10.52
CA VAL A 147 -9.41 -1.46 -10.51
C VAL A 147 -10.42 -2.59 -10.66
N GLU A 148 -11.56 -2.54 -9.97
CA GLU A 148 -12.65 -3.52 -10.11
C GLU A 148 -13.16 -3.58 -11.54
N ASN A 149 -13.32 -2.45 -12.22
CA ASN A 149 -13.80 -2.43 -13.60
C ASN A 149 -12.72 -2.76 -14.63
N ALA A 150 -11.47 -2.38 -14.41
CA ALA A 150 -10.39 -2.64 -15.35
C ALA A 150 -9.79 -4.04 -15.15
N VAL A 151 -9.24 -4.31 -13.96
CA VAL A 151 -8.59 -5.59 -13.66
C VAL A 151 -9.64 -6.68 -13.44
N GLY A 152 -10.68 -6.37 -12.65
CA GLY A 152 -11.78 -7.29 -12.40
C GLY A 152 -12.54 -7.62 -13.67
N GLY A 153 -12.86 -6.63 -14.49
CA GLY A 153 -13.50 -6.84 -15.79
C GLY A 153 -12.68 -7.75 -16.71
N TYR A 154 -11.37 -7.50 -16.82
CA TYR A 154 -10.47 -8.38 -17.58
C TYR A 154 -10.46 -9.82 -17.06
N LEU A 155 -10.40 -10.00 -15.73
CA LEU A 155 -10.41 -11.34 -15.13
C LEU A 155 -11.76 -12.03 -15.30
N GLU A 156 -12.85 -11.27 -15.35
CA GLU A 156 -14.17 -11.80 -15.64
C GLU A 156 -14.27 -12.30 -17.08
N ASP A 157 -13.76 -11.53 -18.05
CA ASP A 157 -13.66 -11.95 -19.44
C ASP A 157 -12.81 -13.24 -19.57
N VAL A 158 -11.71 -13.35 -18.82
CA VAL A 158 -10.88 -14.56 -18.78
C VAL A 158 -11.66 -15.75 -18.19
N LYS A 159 -12.45 -15.55 -17.12
CA LYS A 159 -13.31 -16.60 -16.56
C LYS A 159 -14.34 -17.10 -17.59
N GLU A 160 -14.95 -16.18 -18.33
CA GLU A 160 -15.90 -16.50 -19.40
C GLU A 160 -15.21 -17.27 -20.54
N GLU A 161 -14.04 -16.80 -21.01
CA GLU A 161 -13.23 -17.46 -22.05
C GLU A 161 -12.86 -18.89 -21.67
N LEU A 162 -12.48 -19.13 -20.41
CA LEU A 162 -12.13 -20.44 -19.87
C LEU A 162 -13.35 -21.32 -19.52
N GLY A 163 -14.57 -20.82 -19.73
CA GLY A 163 -15.81 -21.58 -19.52
C GLY A 163 -16.20 -21.75 -18.05
N TYR A 164 -15.82 -20.85 -17.16
CA TYR A 164 -16.18 -20.91 -15.74
C TYR A 164 -17.68 -21.08 -15.50
N TYR A 165 -18.49 -20.35 -16.28
CA TYR A 165 -19.95 -20.35 -16.15
C TYR A 165 -20.61 -21.60 -16.71
N ASP A 166 -19.89 -22.39 -17.51
CA ASP A 166 -20.37 -23.64 -18.11
C ASP A 166 -19.86 -24.89 -17.39
N LEU A 167 -19.10 -24.68 -16.28
CA LEU A 167 -18.63 -25.78 -15.47
C LEU A 167 -19.80 -26.58 -14.89
N PRO A 168 -19.77 -27.93 -14.97
CA PRO A 168 -20.84 -28.78 -14.48
C PRO A 168 -20.96 -28.67 -12.95
N ASP A 169 -22.18 -28.89 -12.44
CA ASP A 169 -22.40 -29.00 -11.00
C ASP A 169 -21.90 -30.36 -10.49
N ILE A 170 -20.98 -30.33 -9.53
CA ILE A 170 -20.40 -31.53 -8.96
C ILE A 170 -21.42 -32.32 -8.13
N GLU A 171 -22.43 -31.66 -7.56
CA GLU A 171 -23.48 -32.30 -6.76
C GLU A 171 -24.48 -33.07 -7.61
N GLU A 172 -24.71 -32.65 -8.84
CA GLU A 172 -25.57 -33.35 -9.77
C GLU A 172 -24.96 -34.67 -10.29
N ALA A 173 -23.67 -34.90 -10.04
CA ALA A 173 -23.00 -36.11 -10.42
C ALA A 173 -23.40 -37.26 -9.48
N GLU A 174 -24.31 -38.11 -9.94
CA GLU A 174 -24.52 -39.44 -9.34
C GLU A 174 -23.15 -40.15 -9.20
N SER A 175 -22.78 -40.67 -8.09
CA SER A 175 -21.50 -41.26 -7.68
C SER A 175 -20.62 -41.91 -8.78
N GLY A 176 -19.30 -41.92 -8.63
CA GLY A 176 -18.37 -42.67 -9.48
C GLY A 176 -17.63 -41.83 -10.52
N SER A 177 -17.57 -42.31 -11.79
CA SER A 177 -16.75 -41.72 -12.85
C SER A 177 -17.16 -40.31 -13.23
N TRP A 178 -18.43 -39.93 -13.12
CA TRP A 178 -18.93 -38.58 -13.43
C TRP A 178 -18.45 -37.56 -12.42
N LYS A 179 -18.46 -37.88 -11.13
CA LYS A 179 -17.96 -36.99 -10.08
C LYS A 179 -16.47 -36.67 -10.30
N THR A 180 -15.68 -37.68 -10.62
CA THR A 180 -14.27 -37.52 -10.95
C THR A 180 -14.07 -36.66 -12.19
N ARG A 181 -14.89 -36.87 -13.23
CA ARG A 181 -14.81 -36.07 -14.47
C ARG A 181 -15.13 -34.61 -14.21
N TYR A 182 -16.19 -34.30 -13.46
CA TYR A 182 -16.59 -32.94 -13.15
C TYR A 182 -15.55 -32.25 -12.26
N THR A 183 -15.01 -32.97 -11.27
CA THR A 183 -13.91 -32.46 -10.44
C THR A 183 -12.68 -32.10 -11.30
N ASN A 184 -12.33 -32.95 -12.26
CA ASN A 184 -11.19 -32.66 -13.17
C ASN A 184 -11.46 -31.43 -14.03
N GLN A 185 -12.65 -31.22 -14.55
CA GLN A 185 -13.00 -30.04 -15.32
C GLN A 185 -12.83 -28.76 -14.49
N HIS A 186 -13.24 -28.77 -13.23
CA HIS A 186 -13.00 -27.65 -12.31
C HIS A 186 -11.50 -27.44 -12.04
N LEU A 187 -10.74 -28.53 -11.83
CA LEU A 187 -9.30 -28.42 -11.60
C LEU A 187 -8.56 -27.88 -12.82
N ASP A 188 -8.95 -28.32 -14.02
CA ASP A 188 -8.37 -27.83 -15.29
C ASP A 188 -8.62 -26.33 -15.43
N PHE A 189 -9.86 -25.87 -15.21
CA PHE A 189 -10.19 -24.45 -15.18
C PHE A 189 -9.33 -23.68 -14.16
N TYR A 190 -9.24 -24.15 -12.90
CA TYR A 190 -8.48 -23.43 -11.89
C TYR A 190 -6.99 -23.40 -12.17
N ASN A 191 -6.44 -24.40 -12.86
CA ASN A 191 -5.03 -24.39 -13.27
C ASN A 191 -4.80 -23.37 -14.40
N GLU A 192 -5.66 -23.36 -15.41
CA GLU A 192 -5.56 -22.41 -16.52
C GLU A 192 -5.79 -20.96 -16.05
N TYR A 193 -6.75 -20.76 -15.14
CA TYR A 193 -7.00 -19.43 -14.57
C TYR A 193 -5.83 -18.95 -13.69
N GLU A 194 -5.20 -19.84 -12.93
CA GLU A 194 -3.99 -19.49 -12.17
C GLU A 194 -2.84 -19.04 -13.08
N ASP A 195 -2.67 -19.71 -14.20
CA ASP A 195 -1.64 -19.32 -15.18
C ASP A 195 -1.93 -17.95 -15.79
N LYS A 196 -3.19 -17.62 -16.06
CA LYS A 196 -3.59 -16.28 -16.49
C LYS A 196 -3.34 -15.23 -15.41
N LEU A 197 -3.68 -15.51 -14.14
CA LEU A 197 -3.41 -14.63 -13.01
C LEU A 197 -1.90 -14.36 -12.81
N LYS A 198 -1.06 -15.37 -12.93
CA LYS A 198 0.39 -15.24 -12.79
C LYS A 198 1.04 -14.42 -13.91
N ASN A 199 0.43 -14.41 -15.08
CA ASN A 199 0.97 -13.76 -16.28
C ASN A 199 0.30 -12.41 -16.59
N ILE A 200 -0.61 -11.92 -15.75
CA ILE A 200 -1.21 -10.60 -15.93
C ILE A 200 -0.16 -9.50 -15.80
N ASN A 201 -0.19 -8.54 -16.73
CA ASN A 201 0.68 -7.37 -16.68
C ASN A 201 -0.19 -6.12 -16.50
N ILE A 202 0.10 -5.36 -15.45
CA ILE A 202 -0.60 -4.12 -15.15
C ILE A 202 0.39 -2.98 -15.24
N LEU A 203 0.07 -1.97 -16.04
CA LEU A 203 0.85 -0.76 -16.19
C LEU A 203 0.05 0.45 -15.73
N ASP A 204 0.58 1.18 -14.79
CA ASP A 204 0.13 2.52 -14.43
C ASP A 204 1.18 3.53 -14.89
N PRO A 205 0.93 4.26 -15.99
CA PRO A 205 1.91 5.21 -16.55
C PRO A 205 2.07 6.49 -15.72
N ALA A 206 1.22 6.70 -14.73
CA ALA A 206 1.22 7.88 -13.85
C ALA A 206 1.06 7.47 -12.38
N CYS A 207 1.77 6.43 -11.96
CA CYS A 207 1.53 5.70 -10.72
C CYS A 207 1.58 6.57 -9.44
N GLY A 208 2.28 7.70 -9.45
CA GLY A 208 2.44 8.55 -8.27
C GLY A 208 2.95 7.74 -7.07
N SER A 209 2.19 7.71 -5.97
CA SER A 209 2.46 6.90 -4.78
C SER A 209 2.10 5.41 -4.93
N GLY A 210 1.64 4.98 -6.10
CA GLY A 210 1.27 3.59 -6.36
C GLY A 210 -0.14 3.20 -5.90
N ALA A 211 -1.03 4.13 -5.65
CA ALA A 211 -2.36 3.86 -5.12
C ALA A 211 -3.16 2.85 -5.97
N PHE A 212 -3.12 2.98 -7.30
CA PHE A 212 -3.76 2.02 -8.21
C PHE A 212 -3.07 0.66 -8.23
N LEU A 213 -1.71 0.65 -8.22
CA LEU A 213 -0.95 -0.60 -8.22
C LEU A 213 -1.14 -1.38 -6.93
N ASN A 214 -1.18 -0.71 -5.78
CA ASN A 214 -1.48 -1.34 -4.50
C ASN A 214 -2.90 -1.91 -4.49
N GLN A 215 -3.89 -1.16 -4.97
CA GLN A 215 -5.27 -1.65 -5.08
C GLN A 215 -5.39 -2.84 -6.03
N ALA A 216 -4.66 -2.81 -7.16
CA ALA A 216 -4.61 -3.93 -8.11
C ALA A 216 -3.94 -5.16 -7.50
N PHE A 217 -2.88 -4.97 -6.72
CA PHE A 217 -2.23 -6.06 -5.99
C PHE A 217 -3.18 -6.71 -4.98
N ASP A 218 -3.89 -5.92 -4.18
CA ASP A 218 -4.89 -6.43 -3.23
C ASP A 218 -6.00 -7.20 -3.95
N TYR A 219 -6.46 -6.70 -5.09
CA TYR A 219 -7.46 -7.38 -5.92
C TYR A 219 -6.97 -8.75 -6.39
N LEU A 220 -5.76 -8.82 -6.97
CA LEU A 220 -5.16 -10.06 -7.43
C LEU A 220 -4.87 -11.05 -6.29
N LEU A 221 -4.47 -10.53 -5.12
CA LEU A 221 -4.28 -11.36 -3.93
C LEU A 221 -5.59 -12.02 -3.48
N ASN A 222 -6.69 -11.28 -3.50
CA ASN A 222 -8.02 -11.81 -3.19
C ASN A 222 -8.46 -12.88 -4.21
N GLU A 223 -8.20 -12.68 -5.50
CA GLU A 223 -8.47 -13.68 -6.55
C GLU A 223 -7.63 -14.96 -6.33
N HIS A 224 -6.36 -14.83 -5.98
CA HIS A 224 -5.53 -15.99 -5.63
C HIS A 224 -6.02 -16.73 -4.38
N GLN A 225 -6.45 -16.01 -3.36
CA GLN A 225 -7.02 -16.61 -2.15
C GLN A 225 -8.33 -17.34 -2.45
N TRP A 226 -9.20 -16.73 -3.27
CA TRP A 226 -10.41 -17.39 -3.76
C TRP A 226 -10.07 -18.70 -4.49
N LEU A 227 -9.14 -18.65 -5.46
CA LEU A 227 -8.71 -19.80 -6.23
C LEU A 227 -8.19 -20.96 -5.34
N ASN A 228 -7.33 -20.65 -4.36
CA ASN A 228 -6.83 -21.64 -3.42
C ASN A 228 -7.95 -22.26 -2.59
N LYS A 229 -8.87 -21.43 -2.13
CA LYS A 229 -10.06 -21.91 -1.38
C LYS A 229 -10.90 -22.87 -2.23
N GLN A 230 -11.11 -22.58 -3.52
CA GLN A 230 -11.87 -23.45 -4.42
C GLN A 230 -11.18 -24.82 -4.58
N ARG A 231 -9.86 -24.83 -4.78
CA ARG A 231 -9.07 -26.06 -4.86
C ARG A 231 -9.12 -26.90 -3.59
N ASP A 232 -9.07 -26.27 -2.43
CA ASP A 232 -9.14 -26.98 -1.15
C ASP A 232 -10.52 -27.56 -0.91
N LEU A 233 -11.59 -26.88 -1.31
CA LEU A 233 -12.94 -27.41 -1.26
C LEU A 233 -13.11 -28.65 -2.16
N LEU A 234 -12.56 -28.62 -3.38
CA LEU A 234 -12.55 -29.79 -4.25
C LEU A 234 -11.84 -30.99 -3.63
N LYS A 235 -10.66 -30.75 -2.99
CA LYS A 235 -9.87 -31.81 -2.35
C LYS A 235 -10.57 -32.39 -1.11
N SER A 236 -11.25 -31.55 -0.33
CA SER A 236 -11.94 -31.98 0.90
C SER A 236 -13.24 -32.71 0.64
N GLY A 237 -13.77 -32.67 -0.57
CA GLY A 237 -15.07 -33.27 -0.93
C GLY A 237 -16.28 -32.64 -0.23
N GLN A 238 -16.11 -31.42 0.29
CA GLN A 238 -17.20 -30.64 0.91
C GLN A 238 -18.06 -29.98 -0.18
N SER A 239 -19.00 -30.74 -0.70
CA SER A 239 -19.87 -30.34 -1.82
C SER A 239 -20.87 -29.23 -1.49
N SER A 240 -21.27 -29.07 -0.23
CA SER A 240 -22.31 -28.11 0.14
C SER A 240 -21.95 -26.63 -0.10
N ILE A 241 -20.67 -26.29 -0.23
CA ILE A 241 -20.21 -24.92 -0.50
C ILE A 241 -20.21 -24.64 -2.01
N PHE A 242 -20.00 -25.66 -2.84
CA PHE A 242 -20.13 -25.54 -4.32
C PHE A 242 -21.56 -25.24 -4.75
N ALA A 243 -22.56 -25.74 -4.03
CA ALA A 243 -23.96 -25.43 -4.33
C ALA A 243 -24.25 -23.91 -4.26
N LEU A 244 -23.68 -23.21 -3.26
CA LEU A 244 -23.83 -21.77 -3.13
C LEU A 244 -23.16 -21.01 -4.28
N GLU A 245 -21.99 -21.45 -4.73
CA GLU A 245 -21.30 -20.81 -5.86
C GLU A 245 -21.96 -21.10 -7.20
N THR A 246 -22.49 -22.30 -7.39
CA THR A 246 -23.28 -22.63 -8.58
C THR A 246 -24.51 -21.74 -8.67
N VAL A 247 -25.18 -21.47 -7.53
CA VAL A 247 -26.30 -20.51 -7.49
C VAL A 247 -25.84 -19.09 -7.84
N GLN A 248 -24.71 -18.63 -7.31
CA GLN A 248 -24.15 -17.31 -7.67
C GLN A 248 -23.78 -17.21 -9.16
N ARG A 249 -23.10 -18.24 -9.72
CA ARG A 249 -22.79 -18.29 -11.15
C ARG A 249 -24.04 -18.20 -12.02
N ASN A 250 -25.08 -18.95 -11.64
CA ASN A 250 -26.34 -18.97 -12.40
C ASN A 250 -27.11 -17.64 -12.30
N ILE A 251 -26.97 -16.90 -11.22
CA ILE A 251 -27.55 -15.55 -11.07
C ILE A 251 -26.81 -14.54 -11.95
N LEU A 252 -25.49 -14.63 -12.09
CA LEU A 252 -24.67 -13.73 -12.88
C LEU A 252 -24.77 -14.02 -14.40
N LYS A 253 -25.19 -15.23 -14.78
CA LYS A 253 -25.40 -15.63 -16.19
C LYS A 253 -26.71 -15.10 -16.81
N ASN A 254 -27.65 -14.59 -15.99
CA ASN A 254 -28.95 -14.04 -16.41
C ASN A 254 -29.01 -12.52 -16.22
#